data_0b39ba2f024292416d76d4d45772962f
#
_entry.id   0b39ba2f024292416d76d4d45772962f
#
_cell.length_a   1.000
_cell.length_b   1.000
_cell.length_c   1.000
_cell.angle_alpha   90.00
_cell.angle_beta   90.00
_cell.angle_gamma   90.00
#
_symmetry.space_group_name_H-M   'P 1'
#
loop_
_entity.id
_entity.type
_entity.pdbx_description
1 polymer ?
#
loop_
_entity_poly.entity_id
_entity_poly.type
_entity_poly.pdbx_seq_one_letter_code
_entity_poly.pdbx_strand_id
1 'polypeptide(L)'
;MAYFSQFPKGLYDLKKDGNSKVVVDLMRRVKIKSSIIDEVSLYDLYDVIDGDTPESLAFKIYGDSELHYIILLTNNILDRYYDWPLNTVEFENFLNEKYINPDGIHHYEISQSSGATSGFSPDDYSYKIEVNSTTANAVSVTNREYEERLQDKKRQIKILNPSYIGLFIDEFKKLIVRD
;
A
#
# COMPACT_ATOMS: atom_id res chain seq x y z
N MET A 1 7.83 12.79 15.89
CA MET A 1 8.15 11.86 17.03
C MET A 1 8.57 10.53 16.44
N ALA A 2 9.81 10.08 16.69
CA ALA A 2 10.39 8.89 16.05
C ALA A 2 9.54 7.63 16.32
N TYR A 3 9.21 6.89 15.27
CA TYR A 3 8.36 5.68 15.31
C TYR A 3 8.83 4.67 16.37
N PHE A 4 10.12 4.31 16.33
CA PHE A 4 10.67 3.31 17.25
C PHE A 4 10.77 3.77 18.70
N SER A 5 10.67 5.07 18.98
CA SER A 5 10.66 5.57 20.37
C SER A 5 9.39 5.22 21.13
N GLN A 6 8.34 4.81 20.40
CA GLN A 6 7.04 4.43 20.96
C GLN A 6 6.97 2.95 21.37
N PHE A 7 7.97 2.15 20.98
CA PHE A 7 8.01 0.73 21.30
C PHE A 7 8.49 0.46 22.73
N PRO A 8 7.95 -0.55 23.41
CA PRO A 8 8.38 -0.93 24.74
C PRO A 8 9.84 -1.38 24.73
N LYS A 9 10.49 -1.20 25.87
CA LYS A 9 11.87 -1.63 26.08
C LYS A 9 11.89 -2.83 27.04
N GLY A 10 12.63 -3.85 26.68
CA GLY A 10 12.84 -5.06 27.47
C GLY A 10 14.31 -5.25 27.83
N LEU A 11 14.56 -6.08 28.84
CA LEU A 11 15.90 -6.56 29.17
C LEU A 11 16.17 -7.83 28.35
N TYR A 12 17.27 -7.87 27.63
CA TYR A 12 17.68 -9.01 26.83
C TYR A 12 19.14 -9.39 27.10
N ASP A 13 19.35 -10.65 27.49
CA ASP A 13 20.68 -11.24 27.67
C ASP A 13 21.03 -12.10 26.44
N LEU A 14 21.78 -11.50 25.50
CA LEU A 14 22.17 -12.16 24.24
C LEU A 14 23.11 -13.35 24.47
N LYS A 15 23.99 -13.26 25.47
CA LYS A 15 25.05 -14.24 25.71
C LYS A 15 24.70 -15.24 26.80
N LYS A 16 23.59 -15.06 27.49
CA LYS A 16 23.16 -15.82 28.67
C LYS A 16 24.23 -15.84 29.78
N ASP A 17 24.94 -14.73 29.93
CA ASP A 17 26.01 -14.52 30.93
C ASP A 17 25.52 -13.70 32.14
N GLY A 18 24.25 -13.40 32.22
CA GLY A 18 23.65 -12.60 33.28
C GLY A 18 23.75 -11.09 33.04
N ASN A 19 24.39 -10.66 31.95
CA ASN A 19 24.54 -9.25 31.58
C ASN A 19 23.44 -8.83 30.60
N SER A 20 22.30 -8.42 31.14
CA SER A 20 21.16 -7.95 30.33
C SER A 20 21.38 -6.54 29.82
N LYS A 21 21.02 -6.30 28.57
CA LYS A 21 20.97 -4.97 27.94
C LYS A 21 19.53 -4.55 27.72
N VAL A 22 19.28 -3.24 27.84
CA VAL A 22 17.98 -2.67 27.46
C VAL A 22 17.92 -2.61 25.94
N VAL A 23 16.93 -3.27 25.36
CA VAL A 23 16.66 -3.31 23.89
C VAL A 23 15.23 -2.86 23.62
N VAL A 24 15.00 -2.31 22.42
CA VAL A 24 13.66 -1.99 21.97
C VAL A 24 13.01 -3.26 21.44
N ASP A 25 11.77 -3.56 21.87
CA ASP A 25 11.02 -4.71 21.39
C ASP A 25 10.39 -4.41 20.02
N LEU A 26 11.10 -4.77 18.93
CA LEU A 26 10.66 -4.58 17.55
C LEU A 26 9.74 -5.69 17.04
N MET A 27 9.48 -6.72 17.84
CA MET A 27 8.63 -7.85 17.43
C MET A 27 7.13 -7.53 17.51
N ARG A 28 6.79 -6.44 18.17
CA ARG A 28 5.40 -5.99 18.31
C ARG A 28 4.91 -5.31 17.05
N ARG A 29 3.66 -5.57 16.73
CA ARG A 29 3.00 -4.97 15.57
C ARG A 29 1.57 -4.58 15.90
N VAL A 30 1.20 -3.37 15.50
CA VAL A 30 -0.19 -2.89 15.55
C VAL A 30 -0.78 -2.98 14.14
N LYS A 31 -2.04 -3.39 14.05
CA LYS A 31 -2.82 -3.41 12.82
C LYS A 31 -4.12 -2.65 13.03
N ILE A 32 -4.50 -1.82 12.07
CA ILE A 32 -5.80 -1.15 12.08
C ILE A 32 -6.88 -2.17 11.70
N LYS A 33 -8.02 -2.14 12.42
CA LYS A 33 -9.16 -3.00 12.10
C LYS A 33 -9.76 -2.62 10.75
N SER A 34 -10.17 -3.61 9.96
CA SER A 34 -10.77 -3.38 8.63
C SER A 34 -11.97 -2.43 8.70
N SER A 35 -12.83 -2.56 9.70
CA SER A 35 -13.99 -1.68 9.89
C SER A 35 -13.62 -0.19 10.06
N ILE A 36 -12.43 0.11 10.57
CA ILE A 36 -11.92 1.49 10.68
C ILE A 36 -11.32 1.95 9.35
N ILE A 37 -10.63 1.04 8.64
CA ILE A 37 -10.05 1.34 7.31
C ILE A 37 -11.15 1.65 6.28
N ASP A 38 -12.33 1.04 6.44
CA ASP A 38 -13.46 1.21 5.53
C ASP A 38 -14.36 2.42 5.88
N GLU A 39 -14.04 3.13 6.97
CA GLU A 39 -14.77 4.34 7.38
C GLU A 39 -14.32 5.54 6.52
N VAL A 40 -15.11 5.85 5.50
CA VAL A 40 -14.79 6.88 4.49
C VAL A 40 -14.57 8.27 5.10
N SER A 41 -15.23 8.58 6.22
CA SER A 41 -15.13 9.90 6.87
C SER A 41 -13.76 10.18 7.51
N LEU A 42 -12.95 9.14 7.73
CA LEU A 42 -11.65 9.27 8.38
C LEU A 42 -10.50 9.51 7.40
N TYR A 43 -10.70 9.22 6.11
CA TYR A 43 -9.64 9.18 5.12
C TYR A 43 -9.97 10.00 3.88
N ASP A 44 -8.94 10.64 3.35
CA ASP A 44 -8.94 11.21 2.02
C ASP A 44 -8.26 10.24 1.04
N LEU A 45 -8.78 10.13 -0.18
CA LEU A 45 -8.13 9.37 -1.24
C LEU A 45 -7.02 10.20 -1.86
N TYR A 46 -5.87 9.61 -2.05
CA TYR A 46 -4.72 10.24 -2.68
C TYR A 46 -4.13 9.33 -3.74
N ASP A 47 -3.80 9.91 -4.87
CA ASP A 47 -3.14 9.22 -5.98
C ASP A 47 -1.63 9.56 -5.93
N VAL A 48 -0.82 8.55 -5.60
CA VAL A 48 0.64 8.74 -5.43
C VAL A 48 1.26 9.14 -6.75
N ILE A 49 1.86 10.33 -6.79
CA ILE A 49 2.56 10.84 -7.96
C ILE A 49 3.99 10.27 -8.06
N ASP A 50 4.52 10.30 -9.28
CA ASP A 50 5.88 9.81 -9.53
C ASP A 50 6.91 10.56 -8.66
N GLY A 51 7.72 9.78 -7.94
CA GLY A 51 8.72 10.30 -7.00
C GLY A 51 8.21 10.59 -5.57
N ASP A 52 6.91 10.47 -5.28
CA ASP A 52 6.41 10.55 -3.90
C ASP A 52 6.91 9.35 -3.09
N THR A 53 7.46 9.64 -1.92
CA THR A 53 7.79 8.62 -0.91
C THR A 53 6.87 8.77 0.29
N PRO A 54 6.66 7.72 1.10
CA PRO A 54 5.85 7.82 2.31
C PRO A 54 6.27 8.97 3.23
N GLU A 55 7.59 9.22 3.34
CA GLU A 55 8.16 10.27 4.17
C GLU A 55 7.91 11.67 3.59
N SER A 56 8.09 11.84 2.26
CA SER A 56 7.82 13.13 1.60
C SER A 56 6.34 13.47 1.67
N LEU A 57 5.49 12.46 1.50
CA LEU A 57 4.05 12.62 1.58
C LEU A 57 3.58 12.94 3.01
N ALA A 58 4.14 12.27 4.03
CA ALA A 58 3.86 12.58 5.42
C ALA A 58 4.28 14.01 5.78
N PHE A 59 5.42 14.46 5.28
CA PHE A 59 5.85 15.85 5.47
C PHE A 59 4.90 16.85 4.80
N LYS A 60 4.49 16.56 3.57
CA LYS A 60 3.58 17.41 2.79
C LYS A 60 2.20 17.57 3.46
N ILE A 61 1.67 16.48 4.03
CA ILE A 61 0.29 16.45 4.54
C ILE A 61 0.23 16.69 6.06
N TYR A 62 1.16 16.11 6.81
CA TYR A 62 1.15 16.12 8.27
C TYR A 62 2.18 17.10 8.86
N GLY A 63 3.10 17.65 8.03
CA GLY A 63 4.17 18.53 8.48
C GLY A 63 5.34 17.82 9.18
N ASP A 64 5.33 16.50 9.27
CA ASP A 64 6.36 15.70 9.92
C ASP A 64 6.60 14.40 9.14
N SER A 65 7.80 14.21 8.59
CA SER A 65 8.19 13.03 7.84
C SER A 65 8.22 11.75 8.69
N GLU A 66 8.39 11.88 10.02
CA GLU A 66 8.38 10.72 10.93
C GLU A 66 6.99 10.08 11.07
N LEU A 67 5.93 10.76 10.63
CA LEU A 67 4.56 10.24 10.63
C LEU A 67 4.25 9.34 9.42
N HIS A 68 5.24 9.04 8.57
CA HIS A 68 5.07 8.15 7.40
C HIS A 68 4.48 6.78 7.76
N TYR A 69 4.77 6.27 8.97
CA TYR A 69 4.21 5.00 9.43
C TYR A 69 2.68 4.99 9.51
N ILE A 70 2.05 6.15 9.71
CA ILE A 70 0.58 6.28 9.71
C ILE A 70 0.06 5.94 8.32
N ILE A 71 0.69 6.48 7.26
CA ILE A 71 0.32 6.20 5.87
C ILE A 71 0.49 4.71 5.57
N LEU A 72 1.62 4.11 5.98
CA LEU A 72 1.88 2.69 5.76
C LEU A 72 0.87 1.79 6.48
N LEU A 73 0.56 2.09 7.76
CA LEU A 73 -0.41 1.34 8.54
C LEU A 73 -1.84 1.47 7.99
N THR A 74 -2.24 2.67 7.57
CA THR A 74 -3.57 2.94 7.01
C THR A 74 -3.83 2.13 5.75
N ASN A 75 -2.81 1.94 4.93
CA ASN A 75 -2.89 1.19 3.67
C ASN A 75 -2.44 -0.28 3.80
N ASN A 76 -2.16 -0.74 5.03
CA ASN A 76 -1.65 -2.09 5.30
C ASN A 76 -0.40 -2.44 4.47
N ILE A 77 0.44 -1.44 4.20
CA ILE A 77 1.72 -1.61 3.51
C ILE A 77 2.72 -2.21 4.49
N LEU A 78 3.23 -3.40 4.17
CA LEU A 78 4.14 -4.16 5.01
C LEU A 78 5.57 -4.02 4.55
N ASP A 79 5.76 -4.10 3.28
CA ASP A 79 7.05 -3.95 2.63
C ASP A 79 7.00 -2.76 1.70
N ARG A 80 7.71 -1.70 2.10
CA ARG A 80 7.79 -0.46 1.33
C ARG A 80 8.30 -0.67 -0.09
N TYR A 81 9.21 -1.63 -0.30
CA TYR A 81 9.81 -1.86 -1.62
C TYR A 81 8.88 -2.58 -2.59
N TYR A 82 7.98 -3.42 -2.07
CA TYR A 82 7.06 -4.20 -2.91
C TYR A 82 5.64 -3.63 -2.95
N ASP A 83 5.18 -3.03 -1.86
CA ASP A 83 3.79 -2.57 -1.73
C ASP A 83 3.61 -1.11 -2.13
N TRP A 84 4.68 -0.28 -2.09
CA TRP A 84 4.64 1.10 -2.56
C TRP A 84 4.79 1.14 -4.09
N PRO A 85 4.10 2.07 -4.80
CA PRO A 85 4.24 2.19 -6.25
C PRO A 85 5.67 2.61 -6.63
N LEU A 86 6.21 1.96 -7.65
CA LEU A 86 7.52 2.28 -8.19
C LEU A 86 7.48 3.61 -8.95
N ASN A 87 8.59 4.35 -8.92
CA ASN A 87 8.78 5.46 -9.83
C ASN A 87 9.06 4.97 -11.26
N THR A 88 8.98 5.86 -12.24
CA THR A 88 9.11 5.50 -13.66
C THR A 88 10.42 4.77 -13.96
N VAL A 89 11.55 5.18 -13.38
CA VAL A 89 12.86 4.57 -13.63
C VAL A 89 12.95 3.17 -13.00
N GLU A 90 12.51 3.06 -11.75
CA GLU A 90 12.47 1.77 -11.05
C GLU A 90 11.52 0.78 -11.73
N PHE A 91 10.39 1.26 -12.24
CA PHE A 91 9.43 0.44 -12.98
C PHE A 91 10.04 -0.11 -14.28
N GLU A 92 10.74 0.71 -15.06
CA GLU A 92 11.42 0.24 -16.27
C GLU A 92 12.52 -0.80 -15.95
N ASN A 93 13.29 -0.59 -14.90
CA ASN A 93 14.28 -1.56 -14.45
C ASN A 93 13.62 -2.88 -14.02
N PHE A 94 12.54 -2.80 -13.24
CA PHE A 94 11.76 -3.97 -12.83
C PHE A 94 11.22 -4.77 -14.03
N LEU A 95 10.67 -4.09 -15.04
CA LEU A 95 10.17 -4.74 -16.25
C LEU A 95 11.28 -5.49 -17.00
N ASN A 96 12.45 -4.86 -17.16
CA ASN A 96 13.58 -5.44 -17.88
C ASN A 96 14.23 -6.61 -17.09
N GLU A 97 14.16 -6.60 -15.77
CA GLU A 97 14.62 -7.72 -14.95
C GLU A 97 13.64 -8.90 -14.97
N LYS A 98 12.34 -8.60 -14.94
CA LYS A 98 11.29 -9.62 -14.82
C LYS A 98 10.99 -10.31 -16.15
N TYR A 99 11.00 -9.56 -17.25
CA TYR A 99 10.57 -10.04 -18.57
C TYR A 99 11.70 -9.92 -19.61
N ILE A 100 11.91 -10.98 -20.38
CA ILE A 100 12.81 -10.95 -21.54
C ILE A 100 12.30 -9.96 -22.59
N ASN A 101 10.97 -9.87 -22.74
CA ASN A 101 10.30 -8.93 -23.62
C ASN A 101 9.14 -8.25 -22.87
N PRO A 102 9.33 -7.03 -22.36
CA PRO A 102 8.27 -6.27 -21.71
C PRO A 102 7.03 -6.01 -22.56
N ASP A 103 7.21 -5.87 -23.87
CA ASP A 103 6.11 -5.62 -24.82
C ASP A 103 5.51 -6.92 -25.38
N GLY A 104 5.98 -8.09 -24.91
CA GLY A 104 5.41 -9.40 -25.23
C GLY A 104 4.00 -9.55 -24.64
N ILE A 105 3.20 -10.41 -25.26
CA ILE A 105 1.82 -10.68 -24.82
C ILE A 105 1.86 -11.45 -23.50
N HIS A 106 1.19 -10.90 -22.48
CA HIS A 106 0.96 -11.55 -21.19
C HIS A 106 -0.26 -12.49 -21.26
N HIS A 107 -1.40 -11.94 -21.68
CA HIS A 107 -2.65 -12.68 -21.84
C HIS A 107 -3.61 -11.97 -22.81
N TYR A 108 -4.75 -12.56 -23.04
CA TYR A 108 -5.84 -11.96 -23.80
C TYR A 108 -7.04 -11.75 -22.88
N GLU A 109 -7.76 -10.65 -23.08
CA GLU A 109 -8.95 -10.33 -22.30
C GLU A 109 -10.11 -9.87 -23.17
N ILE A 110 -11.34 -10.04 -22.68
CA ILE A 110 -12.54 -9.39 -23.21
C ILE A 110 -13.20 -8.56 -22.14
N SER A 111 -13.80 -7.43 -22.53
CA SER A 111 -14.70 -6.69 -21.67
C SER A 111 -16.04 -7.39 -21.59
N GLN A 112 -16.54 -7.59 -20.38
CA GLN A 112 -17.87 -8.16 -20.17
C GLN A 112 -18.70 -7.16 -19.37
N SER A 113 -19.97 -6.99 -19.77
CA SER A 113 -20.89 -6.15 -18.99
C SER A 113 -21.19 -6.80 -17.65
N SER A 114 -20.99 -6.07 -16.57
CA SER A 114 -21.44 -6.42 -15.22
C SER A 114 -22.85 -5.89 -14.92
N GLY A 115 -23.50 -5.26 -15.92
CA GLY A 115 -24.78 -4.60 -15.80
C GLY A 115 -24.68 -3.16 -15.33
N ALA A 116 -25.81 -2.48 -15.31
CA ALA A 116 -25.90 -1.11 -14.82
C ALA A 116 -25.80 -1.06 -13.29
N THR A 117 -25.03 -0.12 -12.75
CA THR A 117 -24.88 0.09 -11.29
C THR A 117 -26.14 0.70 -10.66
N SER A 118 -27.01 1.30 -11.47
CA SER A 118 -28.32 1.80 -11.08
C SER A 118 -29.28 1.71 -12.27
N GLY A 119 -30.60 1.80 -12.03
CA GLY A 119 -31.59 1.73 -13.10
C GLY A 119 -31.51 2.83 -14.18
N PHE A 120 -30.66 3.82 -13.98
CA PHE A 120 -30.43 4.96 -14.89
C PHE A 120 -28.99 5.09 -15.38
N SER A 121 -28.07 4.21 -14.93
CA SER A 121 -26.67 4.22 -15.40
C SER A 121 -26.49 3.31 -16.62
N PRO A 122 -25.53 3.62 -17.52
CA PRO A 122 -25.15 2.70 -18.58
C PRO A 122 -24.56 1.40 -18.00
N ASP A 123 -24.54 0.35 -18.82
CA ASP A 123 -23.86 -0.90 -18.50
C ASP A 123 -22.37 -0.66 -18.23
N ASP A 124 -21.85 -1.29 -17.19
CA ASP A 124 -20.44 -1.25 -16.83
C ASP A 124 -19.68 -2.36 -17.56
N TYR A 125 -18.75 -1.97 -18.43
CA TYR A 125 -17.83 -2.84 -19.18
C TYR A 125 -16.41 -2.83 -18.63
N SER A 126 -16.19 -2.33 -17.42
CA SER A 126 -14.88 -2.31 -16.79
C SER A 126 -14.40 -3.70 -16.37
N TYR A 127 -15.36 -4.65 -16.21
CA TYR A 127 -15.03 -6.02 -15.87
C TYR A 127 -14.32 -6.72 -17.02
N LYS A 128 -13.13 -7.26 -16.76
CA LYS A 128 -12.28 -7.93 -17.72
C LYS A 128 -12.18 -9.41 -17.39
N ILE A 129 -12.30 -10.25 -18.39
CA ILE A 129 -12.15 -11.71 -18.27
C ILE A 129 -10.98 -12.15 -19.14
N GLU A 130 -10.08 -12.91 -18.55
CA GLU A 130 -8.99 -13.56 -19.27
C GLU A 130 -9.53 -14.66 -20.16
N VAL A 131 -9.12 -14.67 -21.44
CA VAL A 131 -9.60 -15.59 -22.48
C VAL A 131 -8.45 -16.07 -23.35
N ASN A 132 -8.74 -17.06 -24.21
CA ASN A 132 -7.79 -17.52 -25.20
C ASN A 132 -7.71 -16.56 -26.42
N SER A 133 -6.57 -16.56 -27.10
CA SER A 133 -6.32 -15.77 -28.32
C SER A 133 -7.33 -16.01 -29.46
N THR A 134 -8.01 -17.14 -29.45
CA THR A 134 -9.02 -17.52 -30.46
C THR A 134 -10.41 -16.99 -30.15
N THR A 135 -10.62 -16.39 -29.00
CA THR A 135 -11.92 -15.85 -28.60
C THR A 135 -12.25 -14.59 -29.42
N ALA A 136 -13.48 -14.48 -29.90
CA ALA A 136 -13.93 -13.30 -30.63
C ALA A 136 -13.82 -12.04 -29.77
N ASN A 137 -13.31 -10.95 -30.37
CA ASN A 137 -13.06 -9.67 -29.69
C ASN A 137 -12.03 -9.73 -28.54
N ALA A 138 -11.19 -10.74 -28.50
CA ALA A 138 -10.09 -10.80 -27.55
C ALA A 138 -9.05 -9.70 -27.85
N VAL A 139 -8.69 -8.94 -26.82
CA VAL A 139 -7.66 -7.89 -26.87
C VAL A 139 -6.43 -8.43 -26.15
N SER A 140 -5.26 -8.28 -26.79
CA SER A 140 -3.99 -8.67 -26.15
C SER A 140 -3.57 -7.62 -25.12
N VAL A 141 -3.13 -8.09 -23.95
CA VAL A 141 -2.52 -7.30 -22.89
C VAL A 141 -1.03 -7.63 -22.86
N THR A 142 -0.18 -6.63 -22.91
CA THR A 142 1.28 -6.83 -22.84
C THR A 142 1.72 -7.01 -21.37
N ASN A 143 2.94 -7.55 -21.18
CA ASN A 143 3.56 -7.63 -19.86
C ASN A 143 3.65 -6.26 -19.19
N ARG A 144 4.05 -5.23 -19.95
CA ARG A 144 4.09 -3.83 -19.51
C ARG A 144 2.73 -3.35 -19.03
N GLU A 145 1.70 -3.47 -19.85
CA GLU A 145 0.35 -3.03 -19.51
C GLU A 145 -0.20 -3.75 -18.29
N TYR A 146 0.08 -5.04 -18.15
CA TYR A 146 -0.31 -5.81 -16.97
C TYR A 146 0.33 -5.27 -15.69
N GLU A 147 1.65 -5.01 -15.71
CA GLU A 147 2.36 -4.47 -14.55
C GLU A 147 1.98 -3.01 -14.25
N GLU A 148 1.74 -2.18 -15.28
CA GLU A 148 1.23 -0.81 -15.11
C GLU A 148 -0.10 -0.81 -14.36
N ARG A 149 -1.03 -1.68 -14.73
CA ARG A 149 -2.31 -1.83 -14.02
C ARG A 149 -2.14 -2.26 -12.56
N LEU A 150 -1.12 -3.06 -12.25
CA LEU A 150 -0.79 -3.41 -10.86
C LEU A 150 -0.20 -2.22 -10.09
N GLN A 151 0.66 -1.41 -10.74
CA GLN A 151 1.18 -0.18 -10.13
C GLN A 151 0.08 0.85 -9.90
N ASP A 152 -0.85 1.03 -10.82
CA ASP A 152 -1.97 1.96 -10.70
C ASP A 152 -2.86 1.62 -9.50
N LYS A 153 -3.09 0.33 -9.24
CA LYS A 153 -3.81 -0.11 -8.03
C LYS A 153 -3.08 0.26 -6.74
N LYS A 154 -1.74 0.26 -6.74
CA LYS A 154 -0.92 0.66 -5.59
C LYS A 154 -0.86 2.17 -5.41
N ARG A 155 -1.09 2.97 -6.47
CA ARG A 155 -1.08 4.44 -6.40
C ARG A 155 -2.25 4.99 -5.61
N GLN A 156 -3.39 4.32 -5.63
CA GLN A 156 -4.58 4.76 -4.90
C GLN A 156 -4.47 4.41 -3.42
N ILE A 157 -4.10 5.37 -2.61
CA ILE A 157 -3.93 5.20 -1.18
C ILE A 157 -4.94 6.02 -0.37
N LYS A 158 -5.21 5.55 0.85
CA LYS A 158 -5.99 6.27 1.85
C LYS A 158 -5.04 7.05 2.76
N ILE A 159 -5.33 8.32 2.96
CA ILE A 159 -4.59 9.21 3.86
C ILE A 159 -5.49 9.58 5.01
N LEU A 160 -5.04 9.33 6.24
CA LEU A 160 -5.77 9.72 7.44
C LEU A 160 -5.90 11.25 7.49
N ASN A 161 -7.11 11.75 7.69
CA ASN A 161 -7.33 13.18 7.83
C ASN A 161 -6.49 13.76 8.99
N PRO A 162 -5.75 14.85 8.78
CA PRO A 162 -4.86 15.46 9.77
C PRO A 162 -5.50 15.72 11.15
N SER A 163 -6.81 15.98 11.18
CA SER A 163 -7.55 16.21 12.42
C SER A 163 -7.55 15.02 13.39
N TYR A 164 -7.34 13.80 12.88
CA TYR A 164 -7.36 12.57 13.68
C TYR A 164 -5.98 12.04 14.06
N ILE A 165 -4.90 12.68 13.62
CA ILE A 165 -3.52 12.21 13.87
C ILE A 165 -3.22 12.08 15.36
N GLY A 166 -3.60 13.08 16.16
CA GLY A 166 -3.37 13.05 17.60
C GLY A 166 -4.04 11.85 18.27
N LEU A 167 -5.30 11.62 17.93
CA LEU A 167 -6.07 10.46 18.43
C LEU A 167 -5.44 9.13 18.00
N PHE A 168 -5.01 9.06 16.72
CA PHE A 168 -4.35 7.87 16.19
C PHE A 168 -3.05 7.55 16.93
N ILE A 169 -2.19 8.55 17.14
CA ILE A 169 -0.92 8.38 17.85
C ILE A 169 -1.15 7.92 19.29
N ASP A 170 -2.12 8.49 19.99
CA ASP A 170 -2.42 8.11 21.36
C ASP A 170 -2.95 6.68 21.46
N GLU A 171 -3.79 6.26 20.53
CA GLU A 171 -4.27 4.88 20.49
C GLU A 171 -3.17 3.90 20.07
N PHE A 172 -2.34 4.27 19.10
CA PHE A 172 -1.18 3.48 18.70
C PHE A 172 -0.24 3.21 19.88
N LYS A 173 0.08 4.24 20.68
CA LYS A 173 0.93 4.10 21.88
C LYS A 173 0.34 3.15 22.90
N LYS A 174 -0.97 3.20 23.12
CA LYS A 174 -1.65 2.28 24.06
C LYS A 174 -1.58 0.83 23.56
N LEU A 175 -1.80 0.63 22.27
CA LEU A 175 -1.82 -0.71 21.66
C LEU A 175 -0.44 -1.35 21.59
N ILE A 176 0.60 -0.58 21.24
CA ILE A 176 1.96 -1.13 21.08
C ILE A 176 2.59 -1.57 22.41
N VAL A 177 2.16 -0.97 23.54
CA VAL A 177 2.65 -1.32 24.88
C VAL A 177 1.79 -2.40 25.54
N ARG A 178 0.57 -2.62 25.05
CA ARG A 178 -0.35 -3.60 25.64
C ARG A 178 0.16 -5.02 25.43
N ASP A 179 0.21 -5.82 26.53
CA ASP A 179 0.55 -7.24 26.51
C ASP A 179 -0.56 -8.11 25.92
#